data_d2321bb65add7eae34696c40fc1078b2
#
_entry.id   d2321bb65add7eae34696c40fc1078b2
#
_cell.length_a   1.000
_cell.length_b   1.000
_cell.length_c   1.000
_cell.angle_alpha   90.00
_cell.angle_beta   90.00
_cell.angle_gamma   90.00
#
_symmetry.space_group_name_H-M   'P 1'
#
loop_
_entity.id
_entity.type
_entity.pdbx_description
1 polymer ?
#
loop_
_entity_poly.entity_id
_entity_poly.type
_entity_poly.pdbx_seq_one_letter_code
_entity_poly.pdbx_strand_id
1 'polypeptide(L)'
;MQFIQNTILGFFDSSQKSYEIPVYQRAYSWEEANWKTFLDDLLEQINGDNNYFFGNLLLEVIEKNKKYEIIDGQQRITTLSIFFRSLFNTTTKRKTETALEKFSSTDKEIIFLRNGGNIKLRPIQYDRACYDALIIDNDINFETCSPSQDKIKKAKKYFEDALDKLETKIILSILDK
;
A
#
# COMPACT_ATOMS: atom_id res chain seq x y z
N MET A 1 21.34 -13.07 -10.89
CA MET A 1 20.33 -12.01 -10.67
C MET A 1 19.29 -12.17 -11.78
N GLN A 2 18.02 -12.24 -11.43
CA GLN A 2 16.94 -12.38 -12.42
C GLN A 2 16.10 -11.10 -12.42
N PHE A 3 15.85 -10.54 -13.59
CA PHE A 3 14.97 -9.38 -13.76
C PHE A 3 13.60 -9.87 -14.21
N ILE A 4 12.56 -9.46 -13.50
CA ILE A 4 11.18 -9.77 -13.85
C ILE A 4 10.43 -8.43 -13.90
N GLN A 5 9.82 -8.13 -15.05
CA GLN A 5 8.87 -7.02 -15.14
C GLN A 5 7.51 -7.51 -14.65
N ASN A 6 6.89 -6.73 -13.74
CA ASN A 6 5.60 -7.09 -13.20
C ASN A 6 4.76 -5.82 -12.97
N THR A 7 3.44 -5.96 -12.97
CA THR A 7 2.52 -4.90 -12.56
C THR A 7 2.40 -4.87 -11.03
N ILE A 8 1.88 -3.77 -10.47
CA ILE A 8 1.55 -3.69 -9.04
C ILE A 8 0.56 -4.80 -8.68
N LEU A 9 -0.49 -4.98 -9.48
CA LEU A 9 -1.45 -6.06 -9.29
C LEU A 9 -0.75 -7.42 -9.31
N GLY A 10 0.07 -7.71 -10.31
CA GLY A 10 0.79 -8.99 -10.42
C GLY A 10 1.79 -9.22 -9.28
N PHE A 11 2.34 -8.17 -8.68
CA PHE A 11 3.16 -8.27 -7.48
C PHE A 11 2.33 -8.73 -6.28
N PHE A 12 1.14 -8.17 -6.10
CA PHE A 12 0.26 -8.47 -4.96
C PHE A 12 -0.71 -9.64 -5.20
N ASP A 13 -1.05 -9.98 -6.45
CA ASP A 13 -2.10 -10.95 -6.81
C ASP A 13 -1.79 -12.41 -6.41
N SER A 14 -0.56 -12.72 -6.09
CA SER A 14 -0.25 -14.06 -5.62
C SER A 14 -0.82 -14.31 -4.21
N SER A 15 -1.84 -15.14 -4.13
CA SER A 15 -2.50 -15.52 -2.88
C SER A 15 -1.59 -16.28 -1.90
N GLN A 16 -0.37 -16.61 -2.29
CA GLN A 16 0.57 -17.38 -1.46
C GLN A 16 1.85 -16.62 -1.11
N LYS A 17 2.12 -15.47 -1.75
CA LYS A 17 3.35 -14.71 -1.50
C LYS A 17 3.22 -13.79 -0.31
N SER A 18 4.23 -13.75 0.53
CA SER A 18 4.42 -12.80 1.60
C SER A 18 5.77 -12.11 1.47
N TYR A 19 5.83 -10.86 1.88
CA TYR A 19 7.01 -10.02 1.80
C TYR A 19 7.38 -9.52 3.20
N GLU A 20 8.66 -9.56 3.53
CA GLU A 20 9.15 -9.10 4.82
C GLU A 20 10.27 -8.08 4.62
N ILE A 21 10.26 -7.02 5.40
CA ILE A 21 11.35 -6.06 5.46
C ILE A 21 12.31 -6.53 6.55
N PRO A 22 13.57 -6.88 6.21
CA PRO A 22 14.54 -7.39 7.17
C PRO A 22 14.85 -6.39 8.28
N VAL A 23 15.26 -6.89 9.45
CA VAL A 23 15.51 -6.09 10.66
C VAL A 23 16.68 -5.10 10.52
N TYR A 24 17.60 -5.34 9.58
CA TYR A 24 18.73 -4.45 9.31
C TYR A 24 18.37 -3.27 8.40
N GLN A 25 17.16 -3.27 7.83
CA GLN A 25 16.65 -2.16 7.05
C GLN A 25 16.19 -1.02 7.98
N ARG A 26 16.18 0.21 7.42
CA ARG A 26 15.68 1.36 8.18
C ARG A 26 14.16 1.31 8.36
N ALA A 27 13.69 1.88 9.46
CA ALA A 27 12.28 2.12 9.72
C ALA A 27 11.65 3.03 8.66
N TYR A 28 10.31 3.08 8.63
CA TYR A 28 9.59 3.96 7.70
C TYR A 28 10.01 5.41 7.90
N SER A 29 10.44 6.05 6.81
CA SER A 29 11.10 7.37 6.88
C SER A 29 10.55 8.40 5.89
N TRP A 30 9.67 8.01 4.96
CA TRP A 30 9.06 8.96 4.03
C TRP A 30 8.23 10.01 4.76
N GLU A 31 8.18 11.21 4.16
CA GLU A 31 7.52 12.39 4.66
C GLU A 31 6.57 12.97 3.59
N GLU A 32 5.88 14.03 3.93
CA GLU A 32 4.83 14.61 3.09
C GLU A 32 5.27 14.88 1.65
N ALA A 33 6.50 15.40 1.45
CA ALA A 33 7.03 15.62 0.10
C ALA A 33 7.11 14.33 -0.73
N ASN A 34 7.49 13.21 -0.10
CA ASN A 34 7.54 11.91 -0.77
C ASN A 34 6.13 11.37 -1.08
N TRP A 35 5.18 11.51 -0.13
CA TRP A 35 3.79 11.08 -0.33
C TRP A 35 3.10 11.89 -1.42
N LYS A 36 3.39 13.19 -1.45
CA LYS A 36 2.88 14.08 -2.49
C LYS A 36 3.38 13.67 -3.86
N THR A 37 4.69 13.49 -4.02
CA THR A 37 5.27 13.03 -5.29
C THR A 37 4.67 11.69 -5.71
N PHE A 38 4.56 10.73 -4.79
CA PHE A 38 3.95 9.42 -5.07
C PHE A 38 2.50 9.56 -5.60
N LEU A 39 1.69 10.42 -4.96
CA LEU A 39 0.30 10.62 -5.35
C LEU A 39 0.18 11.38 -6.67
N ASP A 40 0.97 12.42 -6.87
CA ASP A 40 1.00 13.22 -8.09
C ASP A 40 1.37 12.33 -9.30
N ASP A 41 2.43 11.53 -9.17
CA ASP A 41 2.87 10.57 -10.19
C ASP A 41 1.76 9.56 -10.53
N LEU A 42 1.06 9.04 -9.51
CA LEU A 42 -0.04 8.10 -9.70
C LEU A 42 -1.20 8.75 -10.45
N LEU A 43 -1.58 9.97 -10.07
CA LEU A 43 -2.70 10.71 -10.69
C LEU A 43 -2.37 11.14 -12.12
N GLU A 44 -1.11 11.50 -12.41
CA GLU A 44 -0.67 11.81 -13.77
C GLU A 44 -0.82 10.60 -14.69
N GLN A 45 -0.49 9.41 -14.20
CA GLN A 45 -0.59 8.17 -14.98
C GLN A 45 -2.04 7.73 -15.25
N ILE A 46 -2.98 8.07 -14.37
CA ILE A 46 -4.39 7.78 -14.58
C ILE A 46 -4.93 8.59 -15.76
N ASN A 47 -4.44 9.81 -15.94
CA ASN A 47 -4.84 10.73 -17.00
C ASN A 47 -4.05 10.53 -18.31
N GLY A 48 -2.98 9.72 -18.30
CA GLY A 48 -2.11 9.45 -19.43
C GLY A 48 -2.24 8.04 -20.01
N ASP A 49 -1.74 7.85 -21.23
CA ASP A 49 -1.71 6.55 -21.91
C ASP A 49 -0.46 5.71 -21.55
N ASN A 50 0.44 6.24 -20.75
CA ASN A 50 1.71 5.61 -20.42
C ASN A 50 1.60 4.78 -19.14
N ASN A 51 2.31 3.66 -19.08
CA ASN A 51 2.42 2.87 -17.87
C ASN A 51 3.36 3.56 -16.87
N TYR A 52 2.93 3.69 -15.62
CA TYR A 52 3.76 4.23 -14.54
C TYR A 52 4.85 3.23 -14.13
N PHE A 53 6.08 3.69 -14.16
CA PHE A 53 7.20 2.92 -13.64
C PHE A 53 7.35 3.16 -12.14
N PHE A 54 6.81 2.23 -11.34
CA PHE A 54 6.85 2.31 -9.87
C PHE A 54 8.27 2.21 -9.28
N GLY A 55 9.25 1.86 -10.10
CA GLY A 55 10.65 1.67 -9.72
C GLY A 55 11.01 0.19 -9.54
N ASN A 56 12.31 -0.06 -9.39
CA ASN A 56 12.80 -1.41 -9.17
C ASN A 56 12.59 -1.83 -7.70
N LEU A 57 12.26 -3.10 -7.50
CA LEU A 57 12.30 -3.78 -6.22
C LEU A 57 13.37 -4.85 -6.26
N LEU A 58 14.23 -4.89 -5.26
CA LEU A 58 15.18 -5.97 -5.08
C LEU A 58 14.65 -6.91 -4.00
N LEU A 59 14.42 -8.16 -4.39
CA LEU A 59 13.87 -9.19 -3.52
C LEU A 59 14.87 -10.32 -3.34
N GLU A 60 15.01 -10.82 -2.13
CA GLU A 60 15.67 -12.08 -1.81
C GLU A 60 14.63 -13.18 -1.60
N VAL A 61 14.84 -14.33 -2.21
CA VAL A 61 13.94 -15.47 -2.10
C VAL A 61 14.30 -16.27 -0.85
N ILE A 62 13.44 -16.24 0.16
CA ILE A 62 13.61 -17.05 1.37
C ILE A 62 12.95 -18.43 1.21
N GLU A 63 11.71 -18.44 0.71
CA GLU A 63 11.01 -19.67 0.33
C GLU A 63 10.39 -19.48 -1.05
N LYS A 64 10.80 -20.34 -2.00
CA LYS A 64 10.39 -20.20 -3.41
C LYS A 64 8.85 -20.15 -3.53
N ASN A 65 8.38 -19.12 -4.23
CA ASN A 65 6.97 -18.82 -4.47
C ASN A 65 6.12 -18.51 -3.23
N LYS A 66 6.72 -18.35 -2.05
CA LYS A 66 5.98 -18.10 -0.80
C LYS A 66 6.49 -16.91 -0.01
N LYS A 67 7.80 -16.85 0.30
CA LYS A 67 8.37 -15.85 1.18
C LYS A 67 9.56 -15.15 0.55
N TYR A 68 9.51 -13.82 0.58
CA TYR A 68 10.53 -12.93 0.02
C TYR A 68 10.93 -11.88 1.05
N GLU A 69 12.20 -11.51 1.07
CA GLU A 69 12.69 -10.33 1.79
C GLU A 69 12.90 -9.16 0.82
N ILE A 70 12.49 -7.96 1.23
CA ILE A 70 12.66 -6.74 0.45
C ILE A 70 14.00 -6.12 0.80
N ILE A 71 14.95 -6.23 -0.11
CA ILE A 71 16.30 -5.68 0.04
C ILE A 71 16.36 -4.22 -0.40
N ASP A 72 15.59 -3.84 -1.43
CA ASP A 72 15.41 -2.43 -1.83
C ASP A 72 13.98 -2.18 -2.26
N GLY A 73 13.52 -0.93 -2.09
CA GLY A 73 12.16 -0.47 -2.41
C GLY A 73 11.18 -0.53 -1.23
N GLN A 74 11.64 -0.84 -0.03
CA GLN A 74 10.82 -0.99 1.19
C GLN A 74 9.92 0.22 1.49
N GLN A 75 10.44 1.44 1.35
CA GLN A 75 9.65 2.65 1.61
C GLN A 75 8.48 2.77 0.63
N ARG A 76 8.71 2.49 -0.65
CA ARG A 76 7.69 2.53 -1.70
C ARG A 76 6.59 1.52 -1.45
N ILE A 77 6.95 0.26 -1.16
CA ILE A 77 5.96 -0.81 -0.91
C ILE A 77 5.16 -0.54 0.37
N THR A 78 5.80 -0.05 1.42
CA THR A 78 5.10 0.35 2.65
C THR A 78 4.12 1.48 2.36
N THR A 79 4.55 2.52 1.63
CA THR A 79 3.68 3.64 1.23
C THR A 79 2.51 3.17 0.36
N LEU A 80 2.75 2.27 -0.58
CA LEU A 80 1.70 1.70 -1.43
C LEU A 80 0.65 0.95 -0.59
N SER A 81 1.06 0.18 0.41
CA SER A 81 0.13 -0.50 1.33
C SER A 81 -0.70 0.49 2.17
N ILE A 82 -0.07 1.58 2.65
CA ILE A 82 -0.76 2.66 3.35
C ILE A 82 -1.78 3.34 2.43
N PHE A 83 -1.39 3.62 1.19
CA PHE A 83 -2.26 4.20 0.17
C PHE A 83 -3.46 3.30 -0.12
N PHE A 84 -3.27 2.00 -0.30
CA PHE A 84 -4.38 1.06 -0.51
C PHE A 84 -5.36 1.06 0.67
N ARG A 85 -4.89 1.04 1.91
CA ARG A 85 -5.77 1.16 3.08
C ARG A 85 -6.59 2.46 3.02
N SER A 86 -5.95 3.59 2.72
CA SER A 86 -6.64 4.88 2.60
C SER A 86 -7.67 4.89 1.46
N LEU A 87 -7.34 4.28 0.32
CA LEU A 87 -8.24 4.13 -0.82
C LEU A 87 -9.48 3.29 -0.46
N PHE A 88 -9.29 2.16 0.24
CA PHE A 88 -10.41 1.31 0.68
C PHE A 88 -11.29 2.03 1.71
N ASN A 89 -10.71 2.81 2.61
CA ASN A 89 -11.47 3.61 3.55
C ASN A 89 -12.33 4.66 2.83
N THR A 90 -11.75 5.37 1.85
CA THR A 90 -12.47 6.37 1.05
C THR A 90 -13.61 5.74 0.24
N THR A 91 -13.37 4.59 -0.40
CA THR A 91 -14.43 3.89 -1.14
C THR A 91 -15.54 3.40 -0.22
N THR A 92 -15.19 2.93 0.98
CA THR A 92 -16.18 2.48 1.97
C THR A 92 -17.03 3.64 2.49
N LYS A 93 -16.44 4.80 2.74
CA LYS A 93 -17.18 6.02 3.13
C LYS A 93 -18.18 6.46 2.04
N ARG A 94 -17.82 6.31 0.77
CA ARG A 94 -18.61 6.72 -0.40
C ARG A 94 -19.53 5.64 -0.97
N LYS A 95 -19.82 4.58 -0.21
CA LYS A 95 -20.66 3.44 -0.64
C LYS A 95 -22.04 3.80 -1.20
N THR A 96 -22.57 4.95 -0.79
CA THR A 96 -23.87 5.46 -1.30
C THR A 96 -23.82 5.93 -2.75
N GLU A 97 -22.64 6.06 -3.35
CA GLU A 97 -22.46 6.39 -4.76
C GLU A 97 -22.52 5.07 -5.56
N THR A 98 -23.57 4.90 -6.36
CA THR A 98 -23.92 3.66 -7.11
C THR A 98 -22.74 3.07 -7.91
N ALA A 99 -21.81 3.92 -8.35
CA ALA A 99 -20.64 3.49 -9.10
C ALA A 99 -19.61 2.72 -8.23
N LEU A 100 -19.55 3.00 -6.93
CA LEU A 100 -18.59 2.37 -5.98
C LEU A 100 -19.15 1.11 -5.33
N GLU A 101 -20.48 0.86 -5.42
CA GLU A 101 -21.09 -0.37 -4.89
C GLU A 101 -20.54 -1.65 -5.55
N LYS A 102 -20.09 -1.56 -6.81
CA LYS A 102 -19.50 -2.68 -7.55
C LYS A 102 -18.09 -3.06 -7.08
N PHE A 103 -17.42 -2.17 -6.37
CA PHE A 103 -16.11 -2.45 -5.79
C PHE A 103 -16.28 -2.92 -4.35
N SER A 104 -16.43 -4.22 -4.17
CA SER A 104 -16.33 -4.79 -2.82
C SER A 104 -14.94 -4.47 -2.27
N SER A 105 -14.87 -3.53 -1.33
CA SER A 105 -13.62 -3.17 -0.64
C SER A 105 -12.94 -4.41 -0.02
N THR A 106 -13.74 -5.40 0.39
CA THR A 106 -13.28 -6.62 1.03
C THR A 106 -12.42 -7.49 0.12
N ASP A 107 -12.81 -7.68 -1.15
CA ASP A 107 -12.06 -8.55 -2.07
C ASP A 107 -10.73 -7.91 -2.47
N LYS A 108 -10.71 -6.61 -2.75
CA LYS A 108 -9.46 -5.88 -3.07
C LYS A 108 -8.56 -5.75 -1.84
N GLU A 109 -9.12 -5.54 -0.67
CA GLU A 109 -8.36 -5.53 0.59
C GLU A 109 -7.64 -6.87 0.82
N ILE A 110 -8.30 -7.99 0.55
CA ILE A 110 -7.71 -9.32 0.62
C ILE A 110 -6.53 -9.44 -0.36
N ILE A 111 -6.67 -8.95 -1.59
CA ILE A 111 -5.59 -9.04 -2.59
C ILE A 111 -4.35 -8.24 -2.18
N PHE A 112 -4.53 -6.99 -1.74
CA PHE A 112 -3.40 -6.06 -1.53
C PHE A 112 -2.81 -6.08 -0.13
N LEU A 113 -3.59 -6.37 0.90
CA LEU A 113 -3.14 -6.27 2.29
C LEU A 113 -3.02 -7.63 2.98
N ARG A 114 -3.79 -8.63 2.56
CA ARG A 114 -3.82 -9.95 3.17
C ARG A 114 -3.54 -11.06 2.16
N ASN A 115 -3.11 -12.20 2.68
CA ASN A 115 -2.86 -13.42 1.91
C ASN A 115 -3.48 -14.58 2.67
N GLY A 116 -4.70 -15.00 2.28
CA GLY A 116 -5.38 -16.15 2.89
C GLY A 116 -5.44 -16.09 4.43
N GLY A 117 -5.65 -14.90 5.01
CA GLY A 117 -5.63 -14.67 6.46
C GLY A 117 -4.31 -14.17 7.02
N ASN A 118 -3.20 -14.29 6.28
CA ASN A 118 -1.90 -13.72 6.66
C ASN A 118 -1.72 -12.31 6.12
N ILE A 119 -0.86 -11.52 6.76
CA ILE A 119 -0.49 -10.17 6.30
C ILE A 119 0.52 -10.31 5.17
N LYS A 120 0.27 -9.61 4.06
CA LYS A 120 1.07 -9.71 2.85
C LYS A 120 2.42 -9.03 2.96
N LEU A 121 2.48 -7.84 3.58
CA LEU A 121 3.71 -7.11 3.86
C LEU A 121 3.96 -7.06 5.37
N ARG A 122 5.10 -7.54 5.81
CA ARG A 122 5.60 -7.41 7.18
C ARG A 122 6.68 -6.33 7.23
N PRO A 123 6.41 -5.15 7.79
CA PRO A 123 7.44 -4.14 7.99
C PRO A 123 8.48 -4.60 9.03
N ILE A 124 9.50 -3.79 9.25
CA ILE A 124 10.47 -4.06 10.30
C ILE A 124 9.79 -4.23 11.66
N GLN A 125 10.42 -4.98 12.55
CA GLN A 125 9.82 -5.38 13.83
C GLN A 125 9.25 -4.21 14.65
N TYR A 126 9.94 -3.07 14.68
CA TYR A 126 9.52 -1.88 15.44
C TYR A 126 8.23 -1.22 14.92
N ASP A 127 7.93 -1.37 13.64
CA ASP A 127 6.76 -0.78 13.01
C ASP A 127 5.58 -1.76 12.91
N ARG A 128 5.78 -3.06 13.19
CA ARG A 128 4.76 -4.11 12.98
C ARG A 128 3.45 -3.82 13.71
N ALA A 129 3.51 -3.55 15.01
CA ALA A 129 2.29 -3.31 15.79
C ALA A 129 1.49 -2.11 15.27
N CYS A 130 2.17 -1.03 14.91
CA CYS A 130 1.56 0.15 14.32
C CYS A 130 0.97 -0.15 12.92
N TYR A 131 1.72 -0.85 12.09
CA TYR A 131 1.28 -1.23 10.74
C TYR A 131 0.06 -2.16 10.81
N ASP A 132 0.09 -3.18 11.66
CA ASP A 132 -1.01 -4.12 11.83
C ASP A 132 -2.27 -3.37 12.31
N ALA A 133 -2.16 -2.53 13.32
CA ALA A 133 -3.29 -1.76 13.83
C ALA A 133 -3.84 -0.77 12.78
N LEU A 134 -3.00 0.11 12.23
CA LEU A 134 -3.46 1.19 11.36
C LEU A 134 -3.82 0.73 9.94
N ILE A 135 -3.04 -0.21 9.38
CA ILE A 135 -3.14 -0.57 7.97
C ILE A 135 -3.94 -1.85 7.76
N ILE A 136 -3.77 -2.84 8.62
CA ILE A 136 -4.45 -4.12 8.47
C ILE A 136 -5.83 -4.11 9.16
N ASP A 137 -5.87 -3.67 10.42
CA ASP A 137 -7.10 -3.71 11.24
C ASP A 137 -7.89 -2.38 11.19
N ASN A 138 -7.28 -1.34 10.61
CA ASN A 138 -7.85 0.00 10.50
C ASN A 138 -8.23 0.64 11.85
N ASP A 139 -7.48 0.34 12.90
CA ASP A 139 -7.66 0.94 14.22
C ASP A 139 -7.10 2.37 14.25
N ILE A 140 -7.98 3.35 14.16
CA ILE A 140 -7.63 4.78 14.15
C ILE A 140 -7.17 5.29 15.52
N ASN A 141 -7.44 4.55 16.60
CA ASN A 141 -7.12 4.93 17.97
C ASN A 141 -5.73 4.45 18.41
N PHE A 142 -5.01 3.69 17.56
CA PHE A 142 -3.67 3.23 17.89
C PHE A 142 -2.75 4.39 18.26
N GLU A 143 -2.14 4.29 19.44
CA GLU A 143 -1.15 5.25 19.92
C GLU A 143 0.24 4.90 19.39
N THR A 144 0.86 5.84 18.70
CA THR A 144 2.21 5.69 18.18
C THR A 144 3.24 5.99 19.27
N CYS A 145 4.34 5.23 19.29
CA CYS A 145 5.39 5.37 20.29
C CYS A 145 6.80 5.60 19.68
N SER A 146 6.88 5.82 18.37
CA SER A 146 8.15 6.09 17.70
C SER A 146 7.96 7.04 16.49
N PRO A 147 9.03 7.75 16.08
CA PRO A 147 8.96 8.66 14.93
C PRO A 147 8.55 7.97 13.62
N SER A 148 8.92 6.71 13.40
CA SER A 148 8.52 5.95 12.21
C SER A 148 7.03 5.61 12.22
N GLN A 149 6.50 5.22 13.37
CA GLN A 149 5.07 4.96 13.57
C GLN A 149 4.24 6.22 13.37
N ASP A 150 4.72 7.37 13.86
CA ASP A 150 4.09 8.67 13.61
C ASP A 150 4.03 8.99 12.10
N LYS A 151 5.09 8.66 11.35
CA LYS A 151 5.11 8.84 9.90
C LYS A 151 4.12 7.92 9.19
N ILE A 152 3.96 6.66 9.61
CA ILE A 152 2.93 5.75 9.08
C ILE A 152 1.53 6.34 9.32
N LYS A 153 1.25 6.80 10.52
CA LYS A 153 -0.05 7.42 10.88
C LYS A 153 -0.32 8.69 10.08
N LYS A 154 0.68 9.56 9.94
CA LYS A 154 0.60 10.78 9.13
C LYS A 154 0.42 10.49 7.64
N ALA A 155 1.13 9.49 7.09
CA ALA A 155 0.99 9.08 5.69
C ALA A 155 -0.44 8.60 5.41
N LYS A 156 -1.00 7.75 6.29
CA LYS A 156 -2.39 7.28 6.16
C LYS A 156 -3.37 8.45 6.14
N LYS A 157 -3.25 9.37 7.10
CA LYS A 157 -4.09 10.56 7.16
C LYS A 157 -3.94 11.44 5.91
N TYR A 158 -2.70 11.66 5.45
CA TYR A 158 -2.42 12.44 4.24
C TYR A 158 -3.15 11.88 3.02
N PHE A 159 -3.06 10.55 2.79
CA PHE A 159 -3.74 9.93 1.65
C PHE A 159 -5.26 9.96 1.81
N GLU A 160 -5.81 9.73 3.00
CA GLU A 160 -7.25 9.85 3.24
C GLU A 160 -7.75 11.27 2.95
N ASP A 161 -7.08 12.30 3.47
CA ASP A 161 -7.43 13.71 3.25
C ASP A 161 -7.29 14.13 1.76
N ALA A 162 -6.31 13.56 1.04
CA ALA A 162 -6.13 13.82 -0.38
C ALA A 162 -7.18 13.12 -1.23
N LEU A 163 -7.44 11.84 -0.98
CA LEU A 163 -8.44 11.05 -1.71
C LEU A 163 -9.86 11.58 -1.48
N ASP A 164 -10.18 12.07 -0.28
CA ASP A 164 -11.49 12.66 0.03
C ASP A 164 -11.81 13.91 -0.82
N LYS A 165 -10.78 14.58 -1.39
CA LYS A 165 -10.93 15.74 -2.28
C LYS A 165 -11.10 15.37 -3.76
N LEU A 166 -10.81 14.13 -4.13
CA LEU A 166 -10.90 13.69 -5.52
C LEU A 166 -12.34 13.37 -5.92
N GLU A 167 -12.67 13.61 -7.20
CA GLU A 167 -13.94 13.19 -7.77
C GLU A 167 -14.04 11.65 -7.81
N THR A 168 -15.24 11.12 -7.65
CA THR A 168 -15.50 9.67 -7.67
C THR A 168 -15.01 8.99 -8.93
N LYS A 169 -15.10 9.65 -10.10
CA LYS A 169 -14.57 9.10 -11.36
C LYS A 169 -13.05 8.84 -11.31
N ILE A 170 -12.29 9.69 -10.59
CA ILE A 170 -10.84 9.53 -10.42
C ILE A 170 -10.57 8.34 -9.50
N ILE A 171 -11.31 8.22 -8.39
CA ILE A 171 -11.22 7.07 -7.48
C ILE A 171 -11.48 5.75 -8.23
N LEU A 172 -12.51 5.72 -9.09
CA LEU A 172 -12.80 4.56 -9.93
C LEU A 172 -11.64 4.24 -10.89
N SER A 173 -11.06 5.26 -11.52
CA SER A 173 -9.92 5.07 -12.42
C SER A 173 -8.68 4.50 -11.71
N ILE A 174 -8.46 4.85 -10.43
CA ILE A 174 -7.40 4.24 -9.61
C ILE A 174 -7.67 2.75 -9.35
N LEU A 175 -8.95 2.40 -9.14
CA LEU A 175 -9.35 1.03 -8.83
C LEU A 175 -9.34 0.11 -10.07
N ASP A 176 -9.47 0.66 -11.26
CA ASP A 176 -9.56 -0.08 -12.52
C ASP A 176 -8.20 -0.35 -13.18
N LYS A 177 -7.13 0.35 -12.76
CA LYS A 177 -5.75 0.17 -13.24
C LYS A 177 -4.89 -0.63 -12.27
#